data_25633b62c54b9191cca8a35af2f7fd13
#
_entry.id   25633b62c54b9191cca8a35af2f7fd13
#
_cell.length_a   1.000
_cell.length_b   1.000
_cell.length_c   1.000
_cell.angle_alpha   90.00
_cell.angle_beta   90.00
_cell.angle_gamma   90.00
#
_symmetry.space_group_name_H-M   'P 1'
#
loop_
_entity.id
_entity.type
_entity.pdbx_description
1 polymer ?
#
loop_
_entity_poly.entity_id
_entity_poly.type
_entity_poly.pdbx_seq_one_letter_code
_entity_poly.pdbx_strand_id
1 'polypeptide(L)'
;MNELVDAINAGYIAKRGPRHQQKKTFAPSTIAYGHGECARYWYLAFEGGEFEDHADAFAGANMTNGTKSHERIQQAMKDAGIVIDSEFRITYNDPPIFGFGDVLIDWKGEELLVEIKTAMQEGFEYRKKNRKAKAGHLIQILLYMKILKKARAVIIYENKNNHELLAIPVNVNDYYIGWVDQAFEWMRTVRKAWEDKTLPKKNYRSNSKICKTCPLAKVCASAGEGDIKISSLEPLDEKLSMV
;
A
#
# COMPACT_ATOMS: atom_id res chain seq x y z
N MET A 1 32.27 -14.95 13.96
CA MET A 1 31.70 -14.32 12.73
C MET A 1 30.19 -14.23 12.75
N ASN A 2 29.48 -15.20 13.33
CA ASN A 2 28.00 -15.13 13.45
C ASN A 2 27.53 -13.92 14.29
N GLU A 3 28.21 -13.62 15.40
CA GLU A 3 27.90 -12.47 16.26
C GLU A 3 27.93 -11.11 15.53
N LEU A 4 28.83 -10.93 14.56
CA LEU A 4 28.85 -9.73 13.74
C LEU A 4 27.60 -9.62 12.84
N VAL A 5 27.19 -10.74 12.24
CA VAL A 5 25.98 -10.80 11.41
C VAL A 5 24.75 -10.52 12.27
N ASP A 6 24.69 -11.09 13.49
CA ASP A 6 23.59 -10.86 14.42
C ASP A 6 23.50 -9.40 14.86
N ALA A 7 24.64 -8.75 15.11
CA ALA A 7 24.70 -7.33 15.43
C ALA A 7 24.20 -6.45 14.25
N ILE A 8 24.57 -6.77 13.01
CA ILE A 8 24.08 -6.08 11.82
C ILE A 8 22.57 -6.27 11.65
N ASN A 9 22.08 -7.48 11.82
CA ASN A 9 20.65 -7.81 11.76
C ASN A 9 19.86 -7.05 12.82
N ALA A 10 20.36 -6.99 14.05
CA ALA A 10 19.77 -6.19 15.12
C ALA A 10 19.66 -4.70 14.73
N GLY A 11 20.66 -4.16 14.02
CA GLY A 11 20.65 -2.78 13.51
C GLY A 11 19.53 -2.49 12.52
N TYR A 12 19.15 -3.45 11.68
CA TYR A 12 18.01 -3.31 10.78
C TYR A 12 16.66 -3.25 11.51
N ILE A 13 16.56 -3.91 12.66
CA ILE A 13 15.37 -3.95 13.51
C ILE A 13 15.30 -2.71 14.39
N ALA A 14 16.42 -2.30 15.01
CA ALA A 14 16.51 -1.22 15.99
C ALA A 14 16.08 0.17 15.44
N LYS A 15 16.22 0.40 14.14
CA LYS A 15 15.78 1.65 13.49
C LYS A 15 14.27 1.80 13.37
N ARG A 16 13.51 0.79 13.79
CA ARG A 16 12.05 0.80 13.77
C ARG A 16 11.56 1.33 15.10
N GLY A 17 11.23 2.60 15.13
CA GLY A 17 10.60 3.20 16.30
C GLY A 17 9.21 2.59 16.59
N PRO A 18 8.68 2.79 17.81
CA PRO A 18 7.36 2.31 18.20
C PRO A 18 6.29 2.86 17.24
N ARG A 19 5.48 1.96 16.67
CA ARG A 19 4.40 2.29 15.73
C ARG A 19 3.07 2.53 16.43
N HIS A 20 3.10 3.12 17.62
CA HIS A 20 1.91 3.39 18.44
C HIS A 20 1.27 4.73 18.10
N GLN A 21 0.83 4.89 16.85
CA GLN A 21 0.03 6.06 16.51
C GLN A 21 -1.35 5.60 16.04
N GLN A 22 -2.36 6.09 16.77
CA GLN A 22 -3.75 5.99 16.33
C GLN A 22 -3.85 6.49 14.89
N LYS A 23 -4.33 5.64 13.99
CA LYS A 23 -4.61 6.06 12.62
C LYS A 23 -5.81 7.01 12.63
N LYS A 24 -5.72 8.08 11.84
CA LYS A 24 -6.82 9.03 11.63
C LYS A 24 -7.42 8.94 10.24
N THR A 25 -6.68 8.32 9.32
CA THR A 25 -7.00 8.24 7.89
C THR A 25 -6.71 6.85 7.36
N PHE A 26 -7.35 6.50 6.26
CA PHE A 26 -6.95 5.34 5.46
C PHE A 26 -5.65 5.65 4.72
N ALA A 27 -4.79 4.64 4.57
CA ALA A 27 -3.57 4.74 3.80
C ALA A 27 -3.67 3.79 2.57
N PRO A 28 -3.64 4.30 1.33
CA PRO A 28 -3.73 3.49 0.12
C PRO A 28 -2.74 2.33 0.07
N SER A 29 -1.51 2.56 0.51
CA SER A 29 -0.49 1.50 0.62
C SER A 29 -0.88 0.39 1.60
N THR A 30 -1.63 0.69 2.67
CA THR A 30 -2.12 -0.32 3.63
C THR A 30 -3.34 -1.06 3.07
N ILE A 31 -4.28 -0.38 2.39
CA ILE A 31 -5.42 -1.02 1.71
C ILE A 31 -4.94 -2.07 0.72
N ALA A 32 -3.81 -1.83 0.09
CA ALA A 32 -3.15 -2.74 -0.84
C ALA A 32 -2.62 -4.05 -0.23
N TYR A 33 -2.62 -4.18 1.10
CA TYR A 33 -2.23 -5.42 1.80
C TYR A 33 -3.45 -6.19 2.27
N GLY A 34 -3.34 -7.52 2.40
CA GLY A 34 -4.47 -8.38 2.77
C GLY A 34 -5.21 -7.99 4.05
N HIS A 35 -4.52 -7.52 5.10
CA HIS A 35 -5.20 -7.00 6.29
C HIS A 35 -5.88 -5.64 6.06
N GLY A 36 -5.46 -4.88 5.03
CA GLY A 36 -6.08 -3.62 4.64
C GLY A 36 -7.48 -3.77 4.04
N GLU A 37 -7.88 -4.98 3.62
CA GLU A 37 -9.22 -5.31 3.16
C GLU A 37 -10.20 -5.56 4.33
N CYS A 38 -9.70 -5.64 5.56
CA CYS A 38 -10.49 -5.98 6.74
C CYS A 38 -11.04 -4.73 7.43
N ALA A 39 -12.37 -4.59 7.47
CA ALA A 39 -13.05 -3.48 8.14
C ALA A 39 -12.65 -3.37 9.63
N ARG A 40 -12.57 -4.52 10.32
CA ARG A 40 -12.20 -4.57 11.73
C ARG A 40 -10.76 -4.12 12.00
N TYR A 41 -9.83 -4.36 11.05
CA TYR A 41 -8.47 -3.82 11.14
C TYR A 41 -8.48 -2.29 11.22
N TRP A 42 -9.22 -1.62 10.33
CA TRP A 42 -9.29 -0.16 10.30
C TRP A 42 -9.99 0.42 11.51
N TYR A 43 -11.09 -0.22 11.95
CA TYR A 43 -11.78 0.18 13.18
C TYR A 43 -10.81 0.21 14.37
N LEU A 44 -10.09 -0.90 14.60
CA LEU A 44 -9.13 -1.03 15.70
C LEU A 44 -7.93 -0.08 15.54
N ALA A 45 -7.50 0.18 14.32
CA ALA A 45 -6.44 1.13 14.03
C ALA A 45 -6.87 2.58 14.34
N PHE A 46 -8.13 2.93 14.10
CA PHE A 46 -8.69 4.23 14.45
C PHE A 46 -8.93 4.36 15.97
N GLU A 47 -9.22 3.26 16.66
CA GLU A 47 -9.31 3.23 18.13
C GLU A 47 -7.94 3.37 18.83
N GLY A 48 -6.84 3.29 18.09
CA GLY A 48 -5.50 3.36 18.67
C GLY A 48 -4.98 2.01 19.17
N GLY A 49 -5.45 0.90 18.58
CA GLY A 49 -4.96 -0.43 18.90
C GLY A 49 -3.44 -0.54 18.72
N GLU A 50 -2.78 -1.27 19.60
CA GLU A 50 -1.34 -1.48 19.60
C GLU A 50 -0.92 -2.35 18.40
N PHE A 51 -0.04 -1.81 17.56
CA PHE A 51 0.49 -2.50 16.38
C PHE A 51 1.68 -3.37 16.76
N GLU A 52 1.62 -4.67 16.44
CA GLU A 52 2.77 -5.57 16.53
C GLU A 52 3.66 -5.40 15.29
N ASP A 53 4.97 -5.29 15.50
CA ASP A 53 5.94 -5.32 14.40
C ASP A 53 6.41 -6.76 14.21
N HIS A 54 6.01 -7.40 13.12
CA HIS A 54 6.40 -8.76 12.76
C HIS A 54 7.60 -8.79 11.79
N ALA A 55 8.22 -7.64 11.53
CA ALA A 55 9.29 -7.60 10.56
C ALA A 55 10.62 -8.01 11.18
N ASP A 56 11.25 -8.98 10.53
CA ASP A 56 12.60 -9.44 10.80
C ASP A 56 13.67 -8.54 10.14
N ALA A 57 14.93 -8.88 10.32
CA ALA A 57 16.06 -8.16 9.74
C ALA A 57 16.02 -8.14 8.20
N PHE A 58 15.56 -9.24 7.58
CA PHE A 58 15.41 -9.32 6.13
C PHE A 58 14.36 -8.31 5.61
N ALA A 59 13.22 -8.21 6.26
CA ALA A 59 12.21 -7.22 5.94
C ALA A 59 12.75 -5.79 6.16
N GLY A 60 13.50 -5.55 7.23
CA GLY A 60 14.16 -4.28 7.51
C GLY A 60 15.15 -3.86 6.43
N ALA A 61 16.03 -4.78 6.03
CA ALA A 61 16.98 -4.56 4.94
C ALA A 61 16.29 -4.28 3.60
N ASN A 62 15.22 -5.03 3.28
CA ASN A 62 14.43 -4.82 2.07
C ASN A 62 13.74 -3.45 2.03
N MET A 63 13.22 -2.98 3.17
CA MET A 63 12.62 -1.64 3.26
C MET A 63 13.66 -0.54 3.04
N THR A 64 14.83 -0.66 3.69
CA THR A 64 15.94 0.29 3.49
C THR A 64 16.37 0.33 2.02
N ASN A 65 16.54 -0.84 1.39
CA ASN A 65 16.89 -0.92 -0.03
C ASN A 65 15.80 -0.30 -0.92
N GLY A 66 14.52 -0.54 -0.63
CA GLY A 66 13.41 0.10 -1.33
C GLY A 66 13.49 1.62 -1.29
N THR A 67 13.69 2.21 -0.10
CA THR A 67 13.86 3.66 0.06
C THR A 67 15.01 4.19 -0.77
N LYS A 68 16.17 3.52 -0.75
CA LYS A 68 17.35 3.95 -1.56
C LYS A 68 17.11 3.83 -3.06
N SER A 69 16.33 2.84 -3.49
CA SER A 69 15.91 2.72 -4.90
C SER A 69 15.02 3.88 -5.31
N HIS A 70 14.04 4.26 -4.48
CA HIS A 70 13.18 5.43 -4.73
C HIS A 70 14.03 6.70 -4.88
N GLU A 71 14.87 7.01 -3.88
CA GLU A 71 15.75 8.20 -3.91
C GLU A 71 16.57 8.28 -5.20
N ARG A 72 17.18 7.17 -5.63
CA ARG A 72 18.03 7.11 -6.81
C ARG A 72 17.24 7.27 -8.12
N ILE A 73 16.07 6.63 -8.25
CA ILE A 73 15.23 6.74 -9.43
C ILE A 73 14.64 8.15 -9.53
N GLN A 74 14.16 8.71 -8.41
CA GLN A 74 13.66 10.08 -8.34
C GLN A 74 14.75 11.09 -8.73
N GLN A 75 15.99 10.89 -8.28
CA GLN A 75 17.11 11.76 -8.67
C GLN A 75 17.38 11.68 -10.17
N ALA A 76 17.41 10.48 -10.75
CA ALA A 76 17.59 10.32 -12.20
C ALA A 76 16.47 11.00 -13.01
N MET A 77 15.22 10.98 -12.54
CA MET A 77 14.11 11.71 -13.16
C MET A 77 14.28 13.24 -13.03
N LYS A 78 14.79 13.72 -11.88
CA LYS A 78 15.13 15.15 -11.68
C LYS A 78 16.24 15.59 -12.62
N ASP A 79 17.29 14.79 -12.75
CA ASP A 79 18.43 15.08 -13.65
C ASP A 79 18.01 15.07 -15.12
N ALA A 80 16.97 14.27 -15.47
CA ALA A 80 16.34 14.28 -16.79
C ALA A 80 15.41 15.49 -17.03
N GLY A 81 15.16 16.32 -16.01
CA GLY A 81 14.32 17.51 -16.12
C GLY A 81 12.82 17.26 -16.29
N ILE A 82 12.33 16.06 -15.92
CA ILE A 82 10.92 15.68 -16.12
C ILE A 82 10.07 15.75 -14.84
N VAL A 83 10.67 15.99 -13.66
CA VAL A 83 9.94 15.99 -12.37
C VAL A 83 9.23 17.33 -12.16
N ILE A 84 7.92 17.24 -11.89
CA ILE A 84 7.10 18.36 -11.40
C ILE A 84 7.17 18.41 -9.87
N ASP A 85 6.91 17.27 -9.19
CA ASP A 85 6.93 17.15 -7.74
C ASP A 85 7.33 15.73 -7.31
N SER A 86 7.86 15.56 -6.10
CA SER A 86 8.26 14.27 -5.55
C SER A 86 7.97 14.18 -4.06
N GLU A 87 7.61 12.99 -3.57
CA GLU A 87 7.21 12.75 -2.17
C GLU A 87 6.11 13.72 -1.71
N PHE A 88 5.16 14.01 -2.61
CA PHE A 88 4.13 15.00 -2.35
C PHE A 88 2.93 14.40 -1.63
N ARG A 89 2.29 15.22 -0.80
CA ARG A 89 1.14 14.80 0.02
C ARG A 89 -0.11 14.64 -0.82
N ILE A 90 -0.80 13.53 -0.61
CA ILE A 90 -2.11 13.23 -1.20
C ILE A 90 -3.12 13.08 -0.06
N THR A 91 -4.12 13.95 -0.03
CA THR A 91 -5.15 13.97 1.00
C THR A 91 -6.55 13.95 0.39
N TYR A 92 -7.47 13.28 1.06
CA TYR A 92 -8.89 13.31 0.73
C TYR A 92 -9.71 13.29 2.02
N ASN A 93 -10.83 14.02 2.04
CA ASN A 93 -11.57 14.25 3.28
C ASN A 93 -12.63 13.21 3.57
N ASP A 94 -13.31 12.70 2.53
CA ASP A 94 -14.42 11.76 2.68
C ASP A 94 -14.42 10.67 1.58
N PRO A 95 -13.97 9.46 1.93
CA PRO A 95 -13.42 9.02 3.23
C PRO A 95 -12.06 9.68 3.51
N PRO A 96 -11.67 9.80 4.81
CA PRO A 96 -10.40 10.44 5.15
C PRO A 96 -9.22 9.57 4.71
N ILE A 97 -8.52 10.01 3.67
CA ILE A 97 -7.36 9.31 3.09
C ILE A 97 -6.13 10.21 3.20
N PHE A 98 -5.00 9.60 3.54
CA PHE A 98 -3.69 10.26 3.53
C PHE A 98 -2.61 9.32 2.99
N GLY A 99 -1.72 9.87 2.17
CA GLY A 99 -0.56 9.17 1.65
C GLY A 99 0.41 10.12 0.98
N PHE A 100 1.44 9.55 0.37
CA PHE A 100 2.42 10.27 -0.42
C PHE A 100 2.48 9.66 -1.82
N GLY A 101 2.51 10.51 -2.84
CA GLY A 101 2.83 10.13 -4.20
C GLY A 101 4.35 10.16 -4.40
N ASP A 102 4.91 9.13 -5.03
CA ASP A 102 6.35 9.05 -5.22
C ASP A 102 6.87 10.16 -6.14
N VAL A 103 6.29 10.31 -7.33
CA VAL A 103 6.70 11.34 -8.31
C VAL A 103 5.51 11.77 -9.18
N LEU A 104 5.42 13.05 -9.45
CA LEU A 104 4.62 13.63 -10.54
C LEU A 104 5.58 14.14 -11.61
N ILE A 105 5.40 13.72 -12.85
CA ILE A 105 6.28 14.09 -13.97
C ILE A 105 5.50 14.80 -15.07
N ASP A 106 6.18 15.66 -15.83
CA ASP A 106 5.76 16.06 -17.17
C ASP A 106 6.32 15.06 -18.19
N TRP A 107 5.45 14.32 -18.81
CA TRP A 107 5.82 13.39 -19.86
C TRP A 107 5.17 13.82 -21.19
N LYS A 108 5.95 14.52 -22.02
CA LYS A 108 5.49 15.02 -23.34
C LYS A 108 4.27 15.95 -23.26
N GLY A 109 4.23 16.81 -22.24
CA GLY A 109 3.15 17.78 -22.03
C GLY A 109 1.94 17.19 -21.28
N GLU A 110 2.05 15.96 -20.75
CA GLU A 110 1.03 15.35 -19.91
C GLU A 110 1.58 15.09 -18.50
N GLU A 111 0.85 15.51 -17.48
CA GLU A 111 1.20 15.21 -16.10
C GLU A 111 0.87 13.75 -15.77
N LEU A 112 1.87 12.94 -15.48
CA LEU A 112 1.72 11.53 -15.07
C LEU A 112 2.13 11.33 -13.62
N LEU A 113 1.27 10.62 -12.87
CA LEU A 113 1.64 10.06 -11.57
C LEU A 113 2.51 8.83 -11.80
N VAL A 114 3.65 8.78 -11.13
CA VAL A 114 4.58 7.65 -11.14
C VAL A 114 4.66 7.04 -9.76
N GLU A 115 4.45 5.75 -9.67
CA GLU A 115 4.65 4.94 -8.48
C GLU A 115 5.89 4.06 -8.68
N ILE A 116 6.86 4.11 -7.76
CA ILE A 116 8.10 3.36 -7.86
C ILE A 116 8.03 2.12 -6.97
N LYS A 117 8.36 0.96 -7.51
CA LYS A 117 8.39 -0.31 -6.77
C LYS A 117 9.63 -1.11 -7.12
N THR A 118 10.15 -1.84 -6.15
CA THR A 118 11.22 -2.81 -6.38
C THR A 118 10.67 -4.23 -6.40
N ALA A 119 11.24 -5.10 -7.20
CA ALA A 119 10.87 -6.51 -7.30
C ALA A 119 12.11 -7.39 -7.35
N MET A 120 12.03 -8.58 -6.73
CA MET A 120 13.01 -9.65 -6.95
C MET A 120 12.92 -10.14 -8.39
N GLN A 121 14.01 -10.74 -8.89
CA GLN A 121 14.14 -11.22 -10.28
C GLN A 121 12.89 -11.96 -10.80
N GLU A 122 12.41 -12.97 -10.08
CA GLU A 122 11.25 -13.77 -10.52
C GLU A 122 9.99 -12.91 -10.65
N GLY A 123 9.73 -12.05 -9.65
CA GLY A 123 8.60 -11.15 -9.68
C GLY A 123 8.70 -10.08 -10.76
N PHE A 124 9.90 -9.61 -11.06
CA PHE A 124 10.16 -8.66 -12.14
C PHE A 124 9.91 -9.29 -13.51
N GLU A 125 10.48 -10.47 -13.78
CA GLU A 125 10.31 -11.19 -15.05
C GLU A 125 8.85 -11.57 -15.30
N TYR A 126 8.13 -11.99 -14.25
CA TYR A 126 6.69 -12.23 -14.37
C TYR A 126 5.94 -10.99 -14.88
N ARG A 127 6.24 -9.79 -14.32
CA ARG A 127 5.60 -8.53 -14.71
C ARG A 127 6.01 -8.10 -16.12
N LYS A 128 7.28 -8.28 -16.44
CA LYS A 128 7.83 -7.97 -17.77
C LYS A 128 7.17 -8.81 -18.86
N LYS A 129 7.07 -10.13 -18.62
CA LYS A 129 6.42 -11.07 -19.53
C LYS A 129 4.93 -10.81 -19.71
N ASN A 130 4.20 -10.59 -18.59
CA ASN A 130 2.74 -10.47 -18.61
C ASN A 130 2.24 -9.03 -18.74
N ARG A 131 3.13 -8.03 -18.68
CA ARG A 131 2.78 -6.59 -18.70
C ARG A 131 1.76 -6.21 -17.62
N LYS A 132 1.82 -6.85 -16.45
CA LYS A 132 0.88 -6.69 -15.36
C LYS A 132 1.53 -6.16 -14.10
N ALA A 133 0.92 -5.15 -13.50
CA ALA A 133 1.27 -4.70 -12.17
C ALA A 133 0.78 -5.72 -11.10
N LYS A 134 1.41 -5.71 -9.93
CA LYS A 134 0.89 -6.43 -8.75
C LYS A 134 -0.39 -5.75 -8.28
N ALA A 135 -1.45 -6.52 -7.99
CA ALA A 135 -2.75 -6.00 -7.57
C ALA A 135 -2.65 -4.94 -6.47
N GLY A 136 -1.87 -5.19 -5.42
CA GLY A 136 -1.68 -4.21 -4.36
C GLY A 136 -1.07 -2.88 -4.83
N HIS A 137 -0.09 -2.91 -5.74
CA HIS A 137 0.49 -1.67 -6.28
C HIS A 137 -0.51 -0.94 -7.19
N LEU A 138 -1.31 -1.70 -7.93
CA LEU A 138 -2.39 -1.16 -8.76
C LEU A 138 -3.47 -0.50 -7.89
N ILE A 139 -3.90 -1.14 -6.81
CA ILE A 139 -4.85 -0.57 -5.84
C ILE A 139 -4.34 0.78 -5.31
N GLN A 140 -3.10 0.84 -4.87
CA GLN A 140 -2.51 2.08 -4.33
C GLN A 140 -2.57 3.22 -5.34
N ILE A 141 -2.11 2.98 -6.58
CA ILE A 141 -2.05 4.03 -7.59
C ILE A 141 -3.45 4.43 -8.08
N LEU A 142 -4.40 3.50 -8.21
CA LEU A 142 -5.78 3.80 -8.60
C LEU A 142 -6.48 4.72 -7.59
N LEU A 143 -6.29 4.48 -6.28
CA LEU A 143 -6.83 5.37 -5.23
C LEU A 143 -6.22 6.77 -5.35
N TYR A 144 -4.92 6.89 -5.61
CA TYR A 144 -4.27 8.18 -5.85
C TYR A 144 -4.77 8.87 -7.13
N MET A 145 -4.92 8.10 -8.22
CA MET A 145 -5.45 8.62 -9.48
C MET A 145 -6.85 9.24 -9.31
N LYS A 146 -7.73 8.57 -8.55
CA LYS A 146 -9.07 9.09 -8.22
C LYS A 146 -8.99 10.43 -7.49
N ILE A 147 -8.15 10.50 -6.44
CA ILE A 147 -7.99 11.71 -5.62
C ILE A 147 -7.42 12.87 -6.43
N LEU A 148 -6.41 12.59 -7.25
CA LEU A 148 -5.71 13.57 -8.08
C LEU A 148 -6.41 13.85 -9.41
N LYS A 149 -7.52 13.18 -9.70
CA LYS A 149 -8.28 13.25 -10.96
C LYS A 149 -7.41 12.99 -12.19
N LYS A 150 -6.51 11.98 -12.09
CA LYS A 150 -5.65 11.58 -13.19
C LYS A 150 -6.24 10.39 -13.94
N ALA A 151 -6.29 10.48 -15.27
CA ALA A 151 -6.76 9.37 -16.12
C ALA A 151 -5.66 8.35 -16.40
N ARG A 152 -4.38 8.75 -16.27
CA ARG A 152 -3.21 7.94 -16.58
C ARG A 152 -2.16 8.04 -15.49
N ALA A 153 -1.47 6.94 -15.27
CA ALA A 153 -0.34 6.84 -14.36
C ALA A 153 0.64 5.76 -14.86
N VAL A 154 1.79 5.62 -14.20
CA VAL A 154 2.78 4.60 -14.52
C VAL A 154 3.33 3.99 -13.23
N ILE A 155 3.44 2.66 -13.20
CA ILE A 155 4.19 1.97 -12.14
C ILE A 155 5.55 1.61 -12.73
N ILE A 156 6.62 2.14 -12.14
CA ILE A 156 8.00 1.79 -12.47
C ILE A 156 8.45 0.68 -11.53
N TYR A 157 8.80 -0.47 -12.08
CA TYR A 157 9.43 -1.55 -11.34
C TYR A 157 10.94 -1.52 -11.56
N GLU A 158 11.70 -1.63 -10.49
CA GLU A 158 13.12 -1.92 -10.54
C GLU A 158 13.38 -3.36 -10.14
N ASN A 159 14.17 -4.05 -10.93
CA ASN A 159 14.73 -5.35 -10.60
C ASN A 159 15.86 -5.19 -9.57
N LYS A 160 15.69 -5.76 -8.37
CA LYS A 160 16.68 -5.69 -7.29
C LYS A 160 18.03 -6.33 -7.61
N ASN A 161 18.10 -7.20 -8.62
CA ASN A 161 19.29 -7.97 -8.95
C ASN A 161 20.23 -7.26 -9.93
N ASN A 162 19.67 -6.46 -10.87
CA ASN A 162 20.45 -5.84 -11.95
C ASN A 162 20.05 -4.38 -12.23
N HIS A 163 19.11 -3.80 -11.44
CA HIS A 163 18.60 -2.43 -11.59
C HIS A 163 17.87 -2.14 -12.91
N GLU A 164 17.47 -3.18 -13.66
CA GLU A 164 16.63 -3.01 -14.84
C GLU A 164 15.31 -2.35 -14.47
N LEU A 165 14.85 -1.40 -15.29
CA LEU A 165 13.58 -0.71 -15.10
C LEU A 165 12.52 -1.21 -16.06
N LEU A 166 11.31 -1.37 -15.57
CA LEU A 166 10.13 -1.74 -16.32
C LEU A 166 9.00 -0.75 -16.03
N ALA A 167 8.51 -0.04 -17.05
CA ALA A 167 7.34 0.80 -16.94
C ALA A 167 6.07 0.02 -17.29
N ILE A 168 5.08 0.05 -16.41
CA ILE A 168 3.74 -0.51 -16.66
C ILE A 168 2.74 0.66 -16.61
N PRO A 169 2.16 1.05 -17.74
CA PRO A 169 1.15 2.09 -17.78
C PRO A 169 -0.14 1.61 -17.09
N VAL A 170 -0.80 2.53 -16.41
CA VAL A 170 -2.11 2.35 -15.79
C VAL A 170 -3.04 3.40 -16.36
N ASN A 171 -4.06 2.95 -17.09
CA ASN A 171 -5.11 3.81 -17.61
C ASN A 171 -6.41 3.48 -16.89
N VAL A 172 -7.19 4.50 -16.54
CA VAL A 172 -8.53 4.25 -15.99
C VAL A 172 -9.43 3.62 -17.05
N ASN A 173 -10.28 2.71 -16.59
CA ASN A 173 -11.35 2.11 -17.35
C ASN A 173 -12.57 1.95 -16.45
N ASP A 174 -13.71 1.56 -16.99
CA ASP A 174 -14.97 1.45 -16.24
C ASP A 174 -14.86 0.47 -15.06
N TYR A 175 -14.11 -0.62 -15.22
CA TYR A 175 -13.87 -1.58 -14.13
C TYR A 175 -13.07 -0.95 -12.98
N TYR A 176 -11.99 -0.21 -13.28
CA TYR A 176 -11.19 0.45 -12.24
C TYR A 176 -11.98 1.57 -11.55
N ILE A 177 -12.75 2.34 -12.31
CA ILE A 177 -13.62 3.38 -11.75
C ILE A 177 -14.62 2.75 -10.78
N GLY A 178 -15.34 1.71 -11.20
CA GLY A 178 -16.31 1.01 -10.36
C GLY A 178 -15.70 0.39 -9.11
N TRP A 179 -14.53 -0.24 -9.24
CA TRP A 179 -13.83 -0.80 -8.09
C TRP A 179 -13.38 0.29 -7.09
N VAL A 180 -12.84 1.40 -7.57
CA VAL A 180 -12.41 2.51 -6.71
C VAL A 180 -13.60 3.16 -6.02
N ASP A 181 -14.71 3.37 -6.70
CA ASP A 181 -15.93 3.93 -6.11
C ASP A 181 -16.46 3.02 -5.01
N GLN A 182 -16.49 1.70 -5.23
CA GLN A 182 -16.83 0.70 -4.21
C GLN A 182 -15.87 0.75 -3.01
N ALA A 183 -14.56 0.91 -3.25
CA ALA A 183 -13.57 1.00 -2.19
C ALA A 183 -13.77 2.28 -1.34
N PHE A 184 -14.15 3.40 -1.96
CA PHE A 184 -14.46 4.64 -1.23
C PHE A 184 -15.71 4.47 -0.36
N GLU A 185 -16.79 3.87 -0.89
CA GLU A 185 -18.01 3.58 -0.11
C GLU A 185 -17.74 2.61 1.05
N TRP A 186 -16.92 1.59 0.79
CA TRP A 186 -16.49 0.68 1.85
C TRP A 186 -15.73 1.41 2.96
N MET A 187 -14.80 2.30 2.60
CA MET A 187 -14.05 3.10 3.58
C MET A 187 -14.98 4.02 4.39
N ARG A 188 -15.99 4.65 3.77
CA ARG A 188 -17.02 5.45 4.48
C ARG A 188 -17.80 4.59 5.46
N THR A 189 -18.22 3.41 5.04
CA THR A 189 -18.94 2.45 5.90
C THR A 189 -18.10 2.07 7.12
N VAL A 190 -16.81 1.77 6.92
CA VAL A 190 -15.90 1.44 8.02
C VAL A 190 -15.68 2.64 8.93
N ARG A 191 -15.51 3.83 8.37
CA ARG A 191 -15.32 5.06 9.14
C ARG A 191 -16.55 5.38 9.98
N LYS A 192 -17.74 5.28 9.40
CA LYS A 192 -19.00 5.46 10.12
C LYS A 192 -19.16 4.47 11.26
N ALA A 193 -18.86 3.20 11.07
CA ALA A 193 -18.92 2.20 12.14
C ALA A 193 -18.00 2.57 13.32
N TRP A 194 -16.83 3.14 13.04
CA TRP A 194 -15.94 3.64 14.10
C TRP A 194 -16.52 4.86 14.81
N GLU A 195 -17.10 5.82 14.11
CA GLU A 195 -17.74 7.01 14.67
C GLU A 195 -18.96 6.65 15.54
N ASP A 196 -19.75 5.68 15.10
CA ASP A 196 -20.90 5.12 15.80
C ASP A 196 -20.49 4.16 16.96
N LYS A 197 -19.19 3.93 17.19
CA LYS A 197 -18.66 3.00 18.19
C LYS A 197 -19.18 1.56 18.05
N THR A 198 -19.43 1.14 16.83
CA THR A 198 -19.98 -0.17 16.49
C THR A 198 -18.89 -1.06 15.91
N LEU A 199 -18.39 -2.02 16.69
CA LEU A 199 -17.26 -2.87 16.31
C LEU A 199 -17.63 -3.81 15.17
N PRO A 200 -16.92 -3.82 14.02
CA PRO A 200 -17.14 -4.80 12.95
C PRO A 200 -16.82 -6.23 13.38
N LYS A 201 -17.63 -7.20 12.94
CA LYS A 201 -17.37 -8.64 13.11
C LYS A 201 -16.12 -9.06 12.36
N LYS A 202 -15.52 -10.18 12.78
CA LYS A 202 -14.34 -10.77 12.11
C LYS A 202 -14.75 -11.31 10.74
N ASN A 203 -14.09 -10.88 9.67
CA ASN A 203 -14.30 -11.40 8.31
C ASN A 203 -13.49 -12.67 8.04
N TYR A 204 -12.42 -12.89 8.80
CA TYR A 204 -11.47 -13.97 8.59
C TYR A 204 -11.31 -14.82 9.84
N ARG A 205 -11.02 -16.11 9.64
CA ARG A 205 -10.63 -17.02 10.73
C ARG A 205 -9.25 -16.63 11.25
N SER A 206 -9.01 -16.76 12.55
CA SER A 206 -7.75 -16.36 13.19
C SER A 206 -6.52 -17.08 12.61
N ASN A 207 -6.68 -18.28 12.08
CA ASN A 207 -5.63 -19.06 11.43
C ASN A 207 -5.41 -18.72 9.94
N SER A 208 -6.18 -17.78 9.37
CA SER A 208 -6.00 -17.33 7.99
C SER A 208 -4.65 -16.63 7.81
N LYS A 209 -4.11 -16.64 6.58
CA LYS A 209 -2.87 -15.92 6.24
C LYS A 209 -2.99 -14.43 6.56
N ILE A 210 -4.16 -13.83 6.31
CA ILE A 210 -4.43 -12.41 6.58
C ILE A 210 -4.32 -12.11 8.08
N CYS A 211 -4.95 -12.91 8.95
CA CYS A 211 -4.89 -12.69 10.39
C CYS A 211 -3.49 -12.96 10.97
N LYS A 212 -2.79 -13.98 10.48
CA LYS A 212 -1.42 -14.32 10.95
C LYS A 212 -0.39 -13.21 10.67
N THR A 213 -0.61 -12.41 9.64
CA THR A 213 0.28 -11.29 9.27
C THR A 213 -0.29 -9.93 9.65
N CYS A 214 -1.45 -9.90 10.29
CA CYS A 214 -2.09 -8.65 10.69
C CYS A 214 -1.41 -8.05 11.93
N PRO A 215 -0.93 -6.81 11.87
CA PRO A 215 -0.26 -6.18 13.01
C PRO A 215 -1.19 -5.87 14.19
N LEU A 216 -2.51 -6.02 14.03
CA LEU A 216 -3.51 -5.87 15.09
C LEU A 216 -4.16 -7.21 15.51
N ALA A 217 -3.54 -8.34 15.18
CA ALA A 217 -4.11 -9.66 15.46
C ALA A 217 -4.39 -9.88 16.95
N LYS A 218 -3.47 -9.48 17.83
CA LYS A 218 -3.59 -9.59 19.27
C LYS A 218 -4.72 -8.73 19.83
N VAL A 219 -4.76 -7.45 19.47
CA VAL A 219 -5.84 -6.53 19.84
C VAL A 219 -7.19 -7.03 19.33
N CYS A 220 -7.23 -7.52 18.09
CA CYS A 220 -8.43 -8.09 17.50
C CYS A 220 -8.94 -9.33 18.23
N ALA A 221 -8.04 -10.15 18.77
CA ALA A 221 -8.42 -11.35 19.53
C ALA A 221 -9.13 -10.99 20.85
N SER A 222 -8.70 -9.92 21.53
CA SER A 222 -9.25 -9.48 22.81
C SER A 222 -10.47 -8.56 22.67
N ALA A 223 -10.75 -7.98 21.50
CA ALA A 223 -11.81 -6.99 21.29
C ALA A 223 -13.26 -7.56 21.21
N GLY A 224 -13.45 -8.87 21.45
CA GLY A 224 -14.77 -9.50 21.40
C GLY A 224 -15.26 -9.86 19.99
N GLU A 225 -16.53 -10.25 19.85
CA GLU A 225 -17.09 -10.78 18.59
C GLU A 225 -17.42 -9.69 17.55
N GLY A 226 -17.81 -8.52 18.02
CA GLY A 226 -18.28 -7.41 17.17
C GLY A 226 -19.79 -7.41 16.94
N ASP A 227 -20.30 -6.22 16.61
CA ASP A 227 -21.73 -5.92 16.59
C ASP A 227 -22.31 -5.91 15.18
N ILE A 228 -21.55 -5.35 14.23
CA ILE A 228 -22.01 -5.15 12.85
C ILE A 228 -21.21 -5.99 11.85
N LYS A 229 -21.88 -6.51 10.82
CA LYS A 229 -21.23 -7.20 9.71
C LYS A 229 -20.89 -6.19 8.60
N ILE A 230 -19.61 -5.96 8.38
CA ILE A 230 -19.10 -5.24 7.21
C ILE A 230 -18.25 -6.24 6.45
N SER A 231 -18.57 -6.48 5.18
CA SER A 231 -17.77 -7.37 4.33
C SER A 231 -16.35 -6.83 4.15
N SER A 232 -15.39 -7.71 3.89
CA SER A 232 -14.07 -7.26 3.43
C SER A 232 -14.20 -6.52 2.10
N LEU A 233 -13.25 -5.62 1.85
CA LEU A 233 -13.14 -4.99 0.54
C LEU A 233 -12.94 -6.07 -0.53
N GLU A 234 -13.69 -5.98 -1.62
CA GLU A 234 -13.56 -6.91 -2.74
C GLU A 234 -12.14 -6.83 -3.34
N PRO A 235 -11.49 -7.98 -3.59
CA PRO A 235 -10.19 -7.98 -4.24
C PRO A 235 -10.29 -7.42 -5.67
N LEU A 236 -9.26 -6.68 -6.08
CA LEU A 236 -9.14 -6.26 -7.47
C LEU A 236 -8.84 -7.47 -8.36
N ASP A 237 -9.71 -7.76 -9.35
CA ASP A 237 -9.49 -8.86 -10.29
C ASP A 237 -8.43 -8.48 -11.34
N GLU A 238 -7.25 -9.09 -11.24
CA GLU A 238 -6.16 -8.88 -12.19
C GLU A 238 -6.50 -9.31 -13.63
N LYS A 239 -7.51 -10.16 -13.84
CA LYS A 239 -7.91 -10.62 -15.17
C LYS A 239 -8.72 -9.57 -15.92
N LEU A 240 -9.55 -8.80 -15.19
CA LEU A 240 -10.36 -7.72 -15.76
C LEU A 240 -9.54 -6.42 -15.95
N SER A 241 -8.33 -6.36 -15.42
CA SER A 241 -7.43 -5.22 -15.56
C SER A 241 -6.70 -5.14 -16.91
N MET A 242 -7.11 -5.94 -17.91
CA MET A 242 -6.40 -6.10 -19.19
C MET A 242 -7.14 -5.52 -20.41
N VAL A 243 -8.14 -4.69 -20.21
CA VAL A 243 -8.87 -4.05 -21.32
C VAL A 243 -8.41 -2.62 -21.52
#